data_a51aa0cc779c796a6303afe6e13dab59
#
_entry.id   a51aa0cc779c796a6303afe6e13dab59
#
_cell.length_a   1.000
_cell.length_b   1.000
_cell.length_c   1.000
_cell.angle_alpha   90.00
_cell.angle_beta   90.00
_cell.angle_gamma   90.00
#
_symmetry.space_group_name_H-M   'P 1'
#
loop_
_entity.id
_entity.type
_entity.pdbx_description
1 polymer ?
#
loop_
_entity_poly.entity_id
_entity_poly.type
_entity_poly.pdbx_seq_one_letter_code
_entity_poly.pdbx_strand_id
1 'polypeptide(L)'
;MHYFLGCPEWSRPEWKGSLLPTRTRPADFLAGYARVFNTVEGNTTFYALPRPDVVERWKESTPSNFRFCFKFPRSISHDRKLENTTELTREFFQRIAPLEERIGPIQLQLSADFGQNRWPQLQQFLRQLSSDFRYAVEVRNLAYFDGQETEQELDAFLRQHQMARVLFDTHKLMASQNNDSTTIEAKRRKPKVPLRFTATNELPLLRFVGDPQNELNYPVLRDWAQRVASWMRQGFTPFVFLHTPDDVLAPQLARDFHGFLQEQLPELPPLPDFAGEVPQPGEQLSLF
;
A
#
# COMPACT_ATOMS: atom_id res chain seq x y z
N MET A 1 -11.89 -5.07 16.49
CA MET A 1 -10.57 -4.70 15.95
C MET A 1 -10.65 -4.64 14.44
N HIS A 2 -10.00 -3.67 13.80
CA HIS A 2 -10.10 -3.47 12.35
C HIS A 2 -8.72 -3.11 11.78
N TYR A 3 -8.40 -3.61 10.58
CA TYR A 3 -7.23 -3.23 9.81
C TYR A 3 -7.53 -3.33 8.31
N PHE A 4 -6.68 -2.75 7.51
CA PHE A 4 -6.78 -2.78 6.06
C PHE A 4 -5.62 -3.58 5.47
N LEU A 5 -5.97 -4.57 4.64
CA LEU A 5 -5.01 -5.45 3.96
C LEU A 5 -5.22 -5.37 2.46
N GLY A 6 -4.14 -5.20 1.71
CA GLY A 6 -4.21 -5.15 0.27
C GLY A 6 -2.87 -5.35 -0.44
N CYS A 7 -2.94 -5.23 -1.76
CA CYS A 7 -1.84 -5.36 -2.70
C CYS A 7 -1.55 -4.01 -3.39
N PRO A 8 -0.44 -3.89 -4.17
CA PRO A 8 -0.06 -2.65 -4.85
C PRO A 8 -0.94 -2.28 -6.04
N GLU A 9 -1.80 -3.17 -6.47
CA GLU A 9 -2.69 -3.00 -7.62
C GLU A 9 -3.89 -3.95 -7.51
N TRP A 10 -4.86 -3.83 -8.43
CA TRP A 10 -6.03 -4.71 -8.52
C TRP A 10 -6.26 -5.27 -9.93
N SER A 11 -5.47 -4.88 -10.92
CA SER A 11 -5.73 -5.18 -12.33
C SER A 11 -4.61 -5.98 -12.97
N ARG A 12 -4.41 -7.22 -12.48
CA ARG A 12 -3.36 -8.11 -12.94
C ARG A 12 -3.92 -9.36 -13.60
N PRO A 13 -3.66 -9.58 -14.90
CA PRO A 13 -4.18 -10.76 -15.61
C PRO A 13 -3.72 -12.09 -15.03
N GLU A 14 -2.51 -12.14 -14.46
CA GLU A 14 -1.90 -13.32 -13.84
C GLU A 14 -2.62 -13.79 -12.58
N TRP A 15 -3.52 -12.98 -12.02
CA TRP A 15 -4.35 -13.39 -10.88
C TRP A 15 -5.59 -14.21 -11.28
N LYS A 16 -5.83 -14.40 -12.59
CA LYS A 16 -6.86 -15.32 -13.08
C LYS A 16 -6.48 -16.77 -12.79
N GLY A 17 -7.42 -17.56 -12.26
CA GLY A 17 -7.17 -18.92 -11.83
C GLY A 17 -6.60 -19.04 -10.42
N SER A 18 -6.40 -17.88 -9.74
CA SER A 18 -6.03 -17.80 -8.31
C SER A 18 -6.97 -16.86 -7.58
N LEU A 19 -6.60 -15.61 -7.38
CA LEU A 19 -7.48 -14.61 -6.74
C LEU A 19 -8.81 -14.44 -7.49
N LEU A 20 -8.76 -14.44 -8.82
CA LEU A 20 -9.90 -14.20 -9.70
C LEU A 20 -10.25 -15.46 -10.51
N PRO A 21 -11.53 -15.72 -10.82
CA PRO A 21 -11.91 -16.75 -11.76
C PRO A 21 -11.20 -16.60 -13.11
N THR A 22 -10.92 -17.71 -13.77
CA THR A 22 -10.17 -17.78 -15.05
C THR A 22 -10.80 -16.89 -16.13
N ARG A 23 -12.15 -16.80 -16.17
CA ARG A 23 -12.91 -16.06 -17.19
C ARG A 23 -13.20 -14.59 -16.81
N THR A 24 -12.63 -14.07 -15.70
CA THR A 24 -12.87 -12.69 -15.26
C THR A 24 -12.45 -11.69 -16.33
N ARG A 25 -13.34 -10.79 -16.69
CA ARG A 25 -13.05 -9.69 -17.64
C ARG A 25 -12.24 -8.60 -16.94
N PRO A 26 -11.37 -7.85 -17.64
CA PRO A 26 -10.59 -6.76 -17.04
C PRO A 26 -11.42 -5.71 -16.30
N ALA A 27 -12.63 -5.41 -16.78
CA ALA A 27 -13.54 -4.48 -16.13
C ALA A 27 -14.02 -4.95 -14.74
N ASP A 28 -14.01 -6.27 -14.48
CA ASP A 28 -14.52 -6.88 -13.26
C ASP A 28 -13.37 -7.18 -12.25
N PHE A 29 -12.11 -6.89 -12.58
CA PHE A 29 -10.96 -7.19 -11.72
C PHE A 29 -11.05 -6.51 -10.35
N LEU A 30 -11.38 -5.22 -10.32
CA LEU A 30 -11.51 -4.48 -9.07
C LEU A 30 -12.63 -5.05 -8.18
N ALA A 31 -13.78 -5.37 -8.75
CA ALA A 31 -14.87 -5.96 -8.01
C ALA A 31 -14.51 -7.36 -7.45
N GLY A 32 -13.77 -8.17 -8.24
CA GLY A 32 -13.25 -9.46 -7.78
C GLY A 32 -12.22 -9.30 -6.66
N TYR A 33 -11.28 -8.38 -6.79
CA TYR A 33 -10.27 -8.03 -5.78
C TYR A 33 -10.91 -7.57 -4.46
N ALA A 34 -11.90 -6.67 -4.55
CA ALA A 34 -12.58 -6.10 -3.39
C ALA A 34 -13.49 -7.08 -2.62
N ARG A 35 -13.71 -8.29 -3.14
CA ARG A 35 -14.36 -9.38 -2.39
C ARG A 35 -13.45 -9.99 -1.33
N VAL A 36 -12.14 -9.92 -1.52
CA VAL A 36 -11.14 -10.52 -0.61
C VAL A 36 -10.44 -9.47 0.22
N PHE A 37 -9.96 -8.41 -0.42
CA PHE A 37 -9.20 -7.35 0.23
C PHE A 37 -10.04 -6.09 0.42
N ASN A 38 -9.80 -5.39 1.52
CA ASN A 38 -10.56 -4.19 1.90
C ASN A 38 -9.84 -2.87 1.60
N THR A 39 -8.63 -2.94 1.02
CA THR A 39 -7.86 -1.79 0.57
C THR A 39 -6.95 -2.13 -0.60
N VAL A 40 -6.46 -1.10 -1.28
CA VAL A 40 -5.45 -1.21 -2.34
C VAL A 40 -4.52 0.01 -2.32
N GLU A 41 -3.25 -0.20 -2.67
CA GLU A 41 -2.32 0.89 -2.96
C GLU A 41 -2.57 1.41 -4.37
N GLY A 42 -3.24 2.56 -4.49
CA GLY A 42 -3.65 3.14 -5.77
C GLY A 42 -2.50 3.82 -6.53
N ASN A 43 -1.60 3.04 -7.09
CA ASN A 43 -0.41 3.55 -7.79
C ASN A 43 -0.72 4.28 -9.11
N THR A 44 -1.90 4.11 -9.70
CA THR A 44 -2.30 4.72 -10.97
C THR A 44 -2.23 6.24 -10.95
N THR A 45 -2.67 6.87 -9.86
CA THR A 45 -2.67 8.34 -9.71
C THR A 45 -1.27 8.95 -9.66
N PHE A 46 -0.25 8.16 -9.35
CA PHE A 46 1.13 8.62 -9.39
C PHE A 46 1.59 8.92 -10.81
N TYR A 47 1.14 8.17 -11.79
CA TYR A 47 1.54 8.31 -13.20
C TYR A 47 0.60 9.22 -13.99
N ALA A 48 -0.71 9.11 -13.77
CA ALA A 48 -1.71 9.92 -14.45
C ALA A 48 -2.98 10.03 -13.59
N LEU A 49 -3.66 11.17 -13.66
CA LEU A 49 -4.99 11.31 -13.07
C LEU A 49 -6.00 10.46 -13.88
N PRO A 50 -6.81 9.64 -13.20
CA PRO A 50 -7.85 8.87 -13.86
C PRO A 50 -8.91 9.80 -14.48
N ARG A 51 -9.60 9.36 -15.52
CA ARG A 51 -10.76 10.10 -16.03
C ARG A 51 -11.91 10.03 -15.02
N PRO A 52 -12.84 11.01 -15.01
CA PRO A 52 -13.97 11.00 -14.08
C PRO A 52 -14.81 9.72 -14.16
N ASP A 53 -15.11 9.24 -15.37
CA ASP A 53 -15.86 7.99 -15.60
C ASP A 53 -15.16 6.74 -15.03
N VAL A 54 -13.84 6.76 -14.92
CA VAL A 54 -13.05 5.68 -14.29
C VAL A 54 -13.23 5.72 -12.77
N VAL A 55 -13.22 6.91 -12.17
CA VAL A 55 -13.40 7.09 -10.72
C VAL A 55 -14.80 6.63 -10.29
N GLU A 56 -15.84 6.96 -11.06
CA GLU A 56 -17.20 6.49 -10.79
C GLU A 56 -17.28 4.95 -10.85
N ARG A 57 -16.68 4.32 -11.87
CA ARG A 57 -16.62 2.86 -11.93
C ARG A 57 -15.90 2.25 -10.73
N TRP A 58 -14.84 2.87 -10.21
CA TRP A 58 -14.17 2.40 -8.99
C TRP A 58 -15.10 2.45 -7.79
N LYS A 59 -15.88 3.53 -7.66
CA LYS A 59 -16.89 3.67 -6.61
C LYS A 59 -17.95 2.59 -6.69
N GLU A 60 -18.49 2.33 -7.89
CA GLU A 60 -19.51 1.32 -8.15
C GLU A 60 -19.00 -0.12 -7.94
N SER A 61 -17.72 -0.36 -8.24
CA SER A 61 -17.09 -1.68 -8.18
C SER A 61 -16.64 -2.10 -6.77
N THR A 62 -16.72 -1.21 -5.78
CA THR A 62 -16.22 -1.47 -4.42
C THR A 62 -17.25 -1.21 -3.35
N PRO A 63 -17.29 -2.00 -2.26
CA PRO A 63 -18.18 -1.73 -1.13
C PRO A 63 -17.78 -0.45 -0.39
N SER A 64 -18.67 0.13 0.41
CA SER A 64 -18.44 1.41 1.12
C SER A 64 -17.29 1.34 2.14
N ASN A 65 -17.02 0.17 2.67
CA ASN A 65 -15.91 -0.07 3.61
C ASN A 65 -14.55 -0.30 2.93
N PHE A 66 -14.47 -0.31 1.60
CA PHE A 66 -13.21 -0.41 0.86
C PHE A 66 -12.45 0.92 0.93
N ARG A 67 -11.11 0.87 0.96
CA ARG A 67 -10.26 2.07 0.99
C ARG A 67 -9.22 2.07 -0.13
N PHE A 68 -9.20 3.15 -0.91
CA PHE A 68 -8.16 3.43 -1.89
C PHE A 68 -7.08 4.30 -1.25
N CYS A 69 -5.85 3.80 -1.15
CA CYS A 69 -4.69 4.58 -0.69
C CYS A 69 -3.94 5.12 -1.92
N PHE A 70 -4.41 6.22 -2.47
CA PHE A 70 -3.79 6.82 -3.65
C PHE A 70 -2.43 7.45 -3.33
N LYS A 71 -1.59 7.55 -4.35
CA LYS A 71 -0.38 8.37 -4.29
C LYS A 71 -0.61 9.74 -4.92
N PHE A 72 -0.01 10.75 -4.33
CA PHE A 72 0.11 12.05 -5.00
C PHE A 72 0.77 11.87 -6.36
N PRO A 73 0.32 12.60 -7.38
CA PRO A 73 0.92 12.58 -8.71
C PRO A 73 2.44 12.84 -8.67
N ARG A 74 3.16 12.16 -9.55
CA ARG A 74 4.60 12.34 -9.74
C ARG A 74 4.96 13.80 -10.02
N SER A 75 4.11 14.49 -10.80
CA SER A 75 4.26 15.92 -11.11
C SER A 75 4.32 16.80 -9.85
N ILE A 76 3.67 16.41 -8.76
CA ILE A 76 3.72 17.12 -7.47
C ILE A 76 4.99 16.73 -6.70
N SER A 77 5.16 15.43 -6.47
CA SER A 77 6.14 14.92 -5.50
C SER A 77 7.56 14.82 -6.06
N HIS A 78 7.75 14.51 -7.34
CA HIS A 78 9.05 14.25 -7.97
C HIS A 78 9.47 15.36 -8.93
N ASP A 79 8.61 15.72 -9.87
CA ASP A 79 9.01 16.65 -10.94
C ASP A 79 9.09 18.09 -10.42
N ARG A 80 8.12 18.53 -9.61
CA ARG A 80 8.10 19.85 -8.97
C ARG A 80 8.64 19.87 -7.54
N LYS A 81 8.92 18.72 -6.95
CA LYS A 81 9.47 18.62 -5.58
C LYS A 81 8.70 19.49 -4.58
N LEU A 82 7.36 19.46 -4.68
CA LEU A 82 6.39 20.19 -3.87
C LEU A 82 6.33 21.71 -4.11
N GLU A 83 7.05 22.25 -5.10
CA GLU A 83 7.07 23.69 -5.38
C GLU A 83 5.97 24.04 -6.40
N ASN A 84 5.20 25.10 -6.14
CA ASN A 84 4.17 25.61 -7.05
C ASN A 84 3.16 24.53 -7.49
N THR A 85 2.68 23.73 -6.54
CA THR A 85 1.82 22.57 -6.80
C THR A 85 0.36 22.76 -6.43
N THR A 86 -0.06 23.95 -5.99
CA THR A 86 -1.42 24.22 -5.50
C THR A 86 -2.50 23.77 -6.48
N GLU A 87 -2.39 24.15 -7.76
CA GLU A 87 -3.39 23.80 -8.78
C GLU A 87 -3.40 22.30 -9.06
N LEU A 88 -2.22 21.68 -9.16
CA LEU A 88 -2.11 20.21 -9.37
C LEU A 88 -2.71 19.45 -8.18
N THR A 89 -2.47 19.93 -6.96
CA THR A 89 -3.02 19.35 -5.74
C THR A 89 -4.53 19.49 -5.69
N ARG A 90 -5.06 20.64 -6.08
CA ARG A 90 -6.51 20.89 -6.17
C ARG A 90 -7.17 19.97 -7.21
N GLU A 91 -6.58 19.87 -8.40
CA GLU A 91 -7.07 18.96 -9.46
C GLU A 91 -7.08 17.51 -9.01
N PHE A 92 -6.01 17.06 -8.34
CA PHE A 92 -5.93 15.71 -7.80
C PHE A 92 -7.08 15.42 -6.81
N PHE A 93 -7.30 16.31 -5.82
CA PHE A 93 -8.39 16.14 -4.86
C PHE A 93 -9.76 16.18 -5.51
N GLN A 94 -9.99 17.09 -6.43
CA GLN A 94 -11.26 17.16 -7.18
C GLN A 94 -11.51 15.86 -7.96
N ARG A 95 -10.47 15.24 -8.52
CA ARG A 95 -10.58 14.01 -9.30
C ARG A 95 -10.97 12.81 -8.45
N ILE A 96 -10.45 12.68 -7.24
CA ILE A 96 -10.76 11.54 -6.37
C ILE A 96 -11.95 11.77 -5.44
N ALA A 97 -12.41 13.01 -5.28
CA ALA A 97 -13.51 13.38 -4.38
C ALA A 97 -14.79 12.52 -4.53
N PRO A 98 -15.20 12.07 -5.74
CA PRO A 98 -16.39 11.23 -5.87
C PRO A 98 -16.32 9.90 -5.10
N LEU A 99 -15.13 9.44 -4.70
CA LEU A 99 -14.96 8.22 -3.90
C LEU A 99 -15.37 8.37 -2.43
N GLU A 100 -15.48 9.62 -1.95
CA GLU A 100 -15.97 9.95 -0.59
C GLU A 100 -15.22 9.19 0.51
N GLU A 101 -15.93 8.49 1.38
CA GLU A 101 -15.37 7.71 2.49
C GLU A 101 -14.47 6.55 2.03
N ARG A 102 -14.45 6.19 0.74
CA ARG A 102 -13.53 5.17 0.20
C ARG A 102 -12.09 5.67 0.03
N ILE A 103 -11.81 6.94 0.32
CA ILE A 103 -10.44 7.46 0.31
C ILE A 103 -9.76 7.08 1.62
N GLY A 104 -8.75 6.22 1.53
CA GLY A 104 -7.83 5.89 2.62
C GLY A 104 -6.70 6.91 2.75
N PRO A 105 -5.66 6.64 3.56
CA PRO A 105 -4.50 7.52 3.66
C PRO A 105 -3.86 7.78 2.30
N ILE A 106 -3.75 9.07 1.93
CA ILE A 106 -3.12 9.48 0.68
C ILE A 106 -1.62 9.53 0.88
N GLN A 107 -0.89 8.80 0.03
CA GLN A 107 0.55 8.64 0.17
C GLN A 107 1.33 9.73 -0.57
N LEU A 108 2.13 10.49 0.16
CA LEU A 108 3.17 11.36 -0.42
C LEU A 108 4.48 10.60 -0.45
N GLN A 109 4.80 10.03 -1.62
CA GLN A 109 6.10 9.38 -1.83
C GLN A 109 7.10 10.43 -2.34
N LEU A 110 8.17 10.67 -1.59
CA LEU A 110 9.24 11.57 -1.98
C LEU A 110 10.33 10.82 -2.76
N SER A 111 11.00 11.52 -3.67
CA SER A 111 12.15 10.98 -4.40
C SER A 111 13.38 10.85 -3.50
N ALA A 112 14.32 9.98 -3.89
CA ALA A 112 15.55 9.76 -3.09
C ALA A 112 16.44 11.00 -2.99
N ASP A 113 16.36 11.94 -3.92
CA ASP A 113 17.07 13.22 -3.92
C ASP A 113 16.33 14.33 -3.16
N PHE A 114 15.18 14.03 -2.53
CA PHE A 114 14.47 14.96 -1.67
C PHE A 114 15.09 14.94 -0.26
N GLY A 115 16.20 15.64 -0.10
CA GLY A 115 17.00 15.65 1.14
C GLY A 115 16.54 16.70 2.16
N GLN A 116 17.30 16.77 3.26
CA GLN A 116 17.04 17.69 4.39
C GLN A 116 16.99 19.18 3.98
N ASN A 117 17.75 19.58 2.97
CA ASN A 117 17.71 20.94 2.44
C ASN A 117 16.34 21.36 1.89
N ARG A 118 15.42 20.41 1.67
CA ARG A 118 14.03 20.63 1.25
C ARG A 118 13.01 20.42 2.37
N TRP A 119 13.48 20.31 3.60
CA TRP A 119 12.61 20.16 4.77
C TRP A 119 11.58 21.30 4.90
N PRO A 120 11.95 22.59 4.70
CA PRO A 120 10.95 23.67 4.74
C PRO A 120 9.85 23.53 3.69
N GLN A 121 10.17 23.07 2.46
CA GLN A 121 9.17 22.82 1.42
C GLN A 121 8.21 21.70 1.81
N LEU A 122 8.71 20.60 2.39
CA LEU A 122 7.88 19.51 2.87
C LEU A 122 6.92 19.99 3.95
N GLN A 123 7.42 20.71 4.95
CA GLN A 123 6.57 21.26 6.01
C GLN A 123 5.49 22.20 5.46
N GLN A 124 5.87 23.10 4.56
CA GLN A 124 4.92 24.04 3.94
C GLN A 124 3.84 23.29 3.17
N PHE A 125 4.21 22.31 2.34
CA PHE A 125 3.26 21.50 1.57
C PHE A 125 2.29 20.75 2.50
N LEU A 126 2.81 20.05 3.51
CA LEU A 126 1.99 19.25 4.42
C LEU A 126 1.02 20.11 5.26
N ARG A 127 1.43 21.31 5.67
CA ARG A 127 0.56 22.24 6.41
C ARG A 127 -0.59 22.80 5.57
N GLN A 128 -0.46 22.83 4.25
CA GLN A 128 -1.49 23.32 3.33
C GLN A 128 -2.52 22.26 2.95
N LEU A 129 -2.28 20.99 3.29
CA LEU A 129 -3.20 19.90 3.00
C LEU A 129 -4.48 20.00 3.86
N SER A 130 -5.63 19.67 3.26
CA SER A 130 -6.90 19.65 3.98
C SER A 130 -6.89 18.60 5.10
N SER A 131 -7.45 18.95 6.25
CA SER A 131 -7.69 18.02 7.37
C SER A 131 -8.79 16.97 7.10
N ASP A 132 -9.55 17.12 6.01
CA ASP A 132 -10.61 16.19 5.63
C ASP A 132 -10.06 14.80 5.22
N PHE A 133 -8.78 14.74 4.86
CA PHE A 133 -8.12 13.51 4.46
C PHE A 133 -7.07 13.07 5.48
N ARG A 134 -6.65 11.81 5.35
CA ARG A 134 -5.51 11.25 6.08
C ARG A 134 -4.33 11.10 5.14
N TYR A 135 -3.12 11.26 5.66
CA TYR A 135 -1.91 11.27 4.85
C TYR A 135 -0.86 10.32 5.40
N ALA A 136 -0.06 9.76 4.48
CA ALA A 136 1.11 8.96 4.79
C ALA A 136 2.31 9.45 3.99
N VAL A 137 3.44 9.70 4.63
CA VAL A 137 4.65 10.25 4.01
C VAL A 137 5.71 9.17 3.91
N GLU A 138 6.16 8.88 2.68
CA GLU A 138 7.25 7.96 2.38
C GLU A 138 8.49 8.75 2.03
N VAL A 139 9.46 8.78 2.93
CA VAL A 139 10.79 9.35 2.69
C VAL A 139 11.74 8.29 2.16
N ARG A 140 12.62 8.65 1.23
CA ARG A 140 13.59 7.77 0.59
C ARG A 140 15.03 8.26 0.68
N ASN A 141 15.24 9.52 1.08
CA ASN A 141 16.57 10.06 1.32
C ASN A 141 17.09 9.59 2.67
N LEU A 142 18.34 9.13 2.71
CA LEU A 142 18.95 8.55 3.91
C LEU A 142 19.11 9.57 5.06
N ALA A 143 19.09 10.87 4.80
CA ALA A 143 19.11 11.89 5.84
C ALA A 143 17.94 11.76 6.83
N TYR A 144 16.78 11.25 6.38
CA TYR A 144 15.61 10.98 7.23
C TYR A 144 15.67 9.65 7.98
N PHE A 145 16.84 8.99 8.01
CA PHE A 145 17.10 7.72 8.69
C PHE A 145 18.40 7.78 9.51
N ASP A 146 18.79 8.97 9.93
CA ASP A 146 20.04 9.21 10.66
C ASP A 146 19.98 8.75 12.14
N GLY A 147 18.78 8.46 12.64
CA GLY A 147 18.56 8.12 14.05
C GLY A 147 18.73 9.33 14.99
N GLN A 148 18.88 10.53 14.45
CA GLN A 148 19.22 11.76 15.16
C GLN A 148 18.20 12.88 14.86
N GLU A 149 18.70 14.12 14.77
CA GLU A 149 17.88 15.33 14.71
C GLU A 149 16.92 15.35 13.52
N THR A 150 17.40 15.04 12.30
CA THR A 150 16.56 15.09 11.09
C THR A 150 15.41 14.09 11.13
N GLU A 151 15.69 12.87 11.59
CA GLU A 151 14.67 11.84 11.72
C GLU A 151 13.68 12.17 12.84
N GLN A 152 14.18 12.67 13.98
CA GLN A 152 13.32 13.05 15.11
C GLN A 152 12.42 14.24 14.77
N GLU A 153 12.92 15.24 14.05
CA GLU A 153 12.12 16.37 13.56
C GLU A 153 11.00 15.90 12.61
N LEU A 154 11.32 15.02 11.65
CA LEU A 154 10.32 14.45 10.76
C LEU A 154 9.23 13.73 11.56
N ASP A 155 9.62 12.81 12.44
CA ASP A 155 8.68 12.00 13.21
C ASP A 155 7.83 12.87 14.16
N ALA A 156 8.42 13.89 14.79
CA ALA A 156 7.70 14.84 15.66
C ALA A 156 6.68 15.66 14.85
N PHE A 157 7.08 16.15 13.68
CA PHE A 157 6.19 16.88 12.79
C PHE A 157 5.01 16.01 12.32
N LEU A 158 5.27 14.78 11.88
CA LEU A 158 4.23 13.86 11.44
C LEU A 158 3.25 13.52 12.58
N ARG A 159 3.74 13.29 13.80
CA ARG A 159 2.88 13.08 14.98
C ARG A 159 2.01 14.31 15.27
N GLN A 160 2.60 15.50 15.28
CA GLN A 160 1.88 16.75 15.52
C GLN A 160 0.73 16.96 14.53
N HIS A 161 0.94 16.58 13.26
CA HIS A 161 -0.05 16.72 12.20
C HIS A 161 -0.88 15.46 11.95
N GLN A 162 -0.78 14.44 12.82
CA GLN A 162 -1.50 13.16 12.71
C GLN A 162 -1.32 12.45 11.36
N MET A 163 -0.12 12.55 10.77
CA MET A 163 0.25 11.91 9.53
C MET A 163 1.06 10.64 9.78
N ALA A 164 0.85 9.60 8.97
CA ALA A 164 1.64 8.38 9.05
C ALA A 164 3.02 8.57 8.41
N ARG A 165 4.08 8.10 9.08
CA ARG A 165 5.31 7.74 8.38
C ARG A 165 5.10 6.39 7.72
N VAL A 166 5.34 6.27 6.42
CA VAL A 166 5.28 4.97 5.75
C VAL A 166 6.43 4.08 6.24
N LEU A 167 6.08 2.91 6.74
CA LEU A 167 7.02 1.88 7.17
C LEU A 167 7.32 1.01 5.96
N PHE A 168 8.47 1.25 5.33
CA PHE A 168 8.81 0.60 4.07
C PHE A 168 9.87 -0.49 4.31
N ASP A 169 9.46 -1.74 4.20
CA ASP A 169 10.33 -2.90 4.39
C ASP A 169 10.65 -3.57 3.05
N THR A 170 11.91 -3.49 2.65
CA THR A 170 12.45 -4.14 1.44
C THR A 170 13.58 -5.13 1.77
N HIS A 171 13.81 -5.46 3.05
CA HIS A 171 14.95 -6.26 3.45
C HIS A 171 14.97 -7.63 2.78
N LYS A 172 13.81 -8.29 2.70
CA LYS A 172 13.71 -9.62 2.05
C LYS A 172 13.98 -9.53 0.55
N LEU A 173 13.42 -8.54 -0.14
CA LEU A 173 13.75 -8.27 -1.54
C LEU A 173 15.25 -8.07 -1.72
N MET A 174 15.87 -7.18 -0.92
CA MET A 174 17.28 -6.82 -1.06
C MET A 174 18.23 -8.01 -0.76
N ALA A 175 17.84 -8.88 0.17
CA ALA A 175 18.59 -10.09 0.54
C ALA A 175 18.33 -11.29 -0.40
N SER A 176 17.33 -11.22 -1.28
CA SER A 176 16.98 -12.31 -2.19
C SER A 176 18.18 -12.75 -3.02
N GLN A 177 18.35 -14.07 -3.18
CA GLN A 177 19.36 -14.65 -4.06
C GLN A 177 18.81 -14.92 -5.48
N ASN A 178 17.53 -14.62 -5.71
CA ASN A 178 16.94 -14.79 -7.02
C ASN A 178 17.49 -13.74 -8.00
N ASN A 179 17.90 -14.20 -9.18
CA ASN A 179 18.56 -13.41 -10.22
C ASN A 179 17.70 -13.29 -11.49
N ASP A 180 16.39 -13.56 -11.41
CA ASP A 180 15.49 -13.25 -12.51
C ASP A 180 15.41 -11.74 -12.79
N SER A 181 15.03 -11.39 -14.01
CA SER A 181 14.99 -9.99 -14.46
C SER A 181 14.05 -9.12 -13.63
N THR A 182 12.95 -9.68 -13.14
CA THR A 182 11.94 -9.00 -12.36
C THR A 182 12.46 -8.65 -10.97
N THR A 183 13.12 -9.59 -10.31
CA THR A 183 13.75 -9.38 -9.00
C THR A 183 14.88 -8.37 -9.08
N ILE A 184 15.74 -8.46 -10.11
CA ILE A 184 16.83 -7.49 -10.35
C ILE A 184 16.25 -6.09 -10.55
N GLU A 185 15.22 -5.95 -11.38
CA GLU A 185 14.59 -4.65 -11.63
C GLU A 185 13.88 -4.11 -10.38
N ALA A 186 13.21 -4.96 -9.60
CA ALA A 186 12.62 -4.56 -8.33
C ALA A 186 13.67 -4.03 -7.35
N LYS A 187 14.81 -4.71 -7.20
CA LYS A 187 15.94 -4.24 -6.37
C LYS A 187 16.48 -2.90 -6.82
N ARG A 188 16.54 -2.68 -8.15
CA ARG A 188 17.02 -1.41 -8.73
C ARG A 188 16.06 -0.24 -8.45
N ARG A 189 14.75 -0.48 -8.52
CA ARG A 189 13.70 0.56 -8.36
C ARG A 189 13.36 0.89 -6.91
N LYS A 190 13.45 -0.08 -6.02
CA LYS A 190 13.05 0.12 -4.63
C LYS A 190 14.20 0.73 -3.84
N PRO A 191 13.94 1.70 -2.95
CA PRO A 191 14.99 2.30 -2.14
C PRO A 191 15.53 1.28 -1.12
N LYS A 192 16.83 1.35 -0.87
CA LYS A 192 17.48 0.62 0.21
C LYS A 192 17.61 1.56 1.41
N VAL A 193 16.58 1.61 2.23
CA VAL A 193 16.52 2.46 3.42
C VAL A 193 16.47 1.62 4.69
N PRO A 194 16.97 2.14 5.84
CA PRO A 194 16.84 1.46 7.11
C PRO A 194 15.38 1.25 7.49
N LEU A 195 15.05 0.06 8.01
CA LEU A 195 13.72 -0.25 8.49
C LEU A 195 13.42 0.54 9.77
N ARG A 196 12.20 1.03 9.87
CA ARG A 196 11.64 1.68 11.04
C ARG A 196 10.34 1.01 11.45
N PHE A 197 10.07 1.04 12.76
CA PHE A 197 8.91 0.36 13.35
C PHE A 197 7.98 1.32 14.09
N THR A 198 8.33 2.59 14.16
CA THR A 198 7.59 3.58 14.93
C THR A 198 6.41 4.11 14.13
N ALA A 199 5.20 3.86 14.61
CA ALA A 199 4.00 4.54 14.12
C ALA A 199 4.00 6.00 14.58
N THR A 200 3.67 6.92 13.69
CA THR A 200 3.57 8.35 14.00
C THR A 200 2.12 8.82 14.19
N ASN A 201 1.14 7.95 13.91
CA ASN A 201 -0.29 8.20 14.14
C ASN A 201 -1.05 6.87 14.35
N GLU A 202 -2.36 6.96 14.50
CA GLU A 202 -3.25 5.81 14.72
C GLU A 202 -3.54 4.99 13.44
N LEU A 203 -3.03 5.39 12.28
CA LEU A 203 -3.17 4.71 11.00
C LEU A 203 -1.80 4.28 10.45
N PRO A 204 -1.04 3.40 11.14
CA PRO A 204 0.26 2.97 10.66
C PRO A 204 0.13 2.37 9.26
N LEU A 205 1.02 2.73 8.34
CA LEU A 205 1.01 2.23 6.98
C LEU A 205 2.30 1.46 6.69
N LEU A 206 2.16 0.14 6.55
CA LEU A 206 3.22 -0.78 6.19
C LEU A 206 3.20 -1.08 4.69
N ARG A 207 4.34 -0.95 4.05
CA ARG A 207 4.61 -1.45 2.70
C ARG A 207 5.75 -2.46 2.79
N PHE A 208 5.43 -3.73 2.63
CA PHE A 208 6.39 -4.82 2.62
C PHE A 208 6.62 -5.30 1.18
N VAL A 209 7.89 -5.42 0.77
CA VAL A 209 8.26 -6.01 -0.53
C VAL A 209 9.13 -7.23 -0.25
N GLY A 210 8.57 -8.39 -0.54
CA GLY A 210 9.17 -9.67 -0.21
C GLY A 210 10.15 -10.22 -1.25
N ASP A 211 10.71 -11.39 -0.91
CA ASP A 211 11.36 -12.31 -1.85
C ASP A 211 10.30 -12.89 -2.80
N PRO A 212 10.63 -13.23 -4.05
CA PRO A 212 9.69 -13.88 -4.96
C PRO A 212 9.22 -15.27 -4.47
N GLN A 213 9.95 -15.92 -3.58
CA GLN A 213 9.52 -17.16 -2.90
C GLN A 213 8.83 -16.78 -1.58
N ASN A 214 7.52 -16.95 -1.52
CA ASN A 214 6.71 -16.48 -0.39
C ASN A 214 7.19 -17.03 0.96
N GLU A 215 7.59 -18.31 1.02
CA GLU A 215 8.01 -18.96 2.25
C GLU A 215 9.25 -18.31 2.90
N LEU A 216 10.13 -17.73 2.08
CA LEU A 216 11.31 -17.01 2.59
C LEU A 216 10.94 -15.72 3.34
N ASN A 217 9.73 -15.23 3.16
CA ASN A 217 9.21 -14.04 3.84
C ASN A 217 8.59 -14.35 5.20
N TYR A 218 8.15 -15.58 5.46
CA TYR A 218 7.33 -15.97 6.61
C TYR A 218 7.90 -15.54 7.97
N PRO A 219 9.20 -15.69 8.28
CA PRO A 219 9.71 -15.24 9.58
C PRO A 219 9.49 -13.74 9.80
N VAL A 220 9.78 -12.90 8.81
CA VAL A 220 9.60 -11.44 8.91
C VAL A 220 8.12 -11.06 8.91
N LEU A 221 7.28 -11.78 8.17
CA LEU A 221 5.84 -11.54 8.17
C LEU A 221 5.20 -11.89 9.52
N ARG A 222 5.68 -12.92 10.22
CA ARG A 222 5.25 -13.22 11.60
C ARG A 222 5.62 -12.12 12.59
N ASP A 223 6.83 -11.55 12.48
CA ASP A 223 7.25 -10.40 13.28
C ASP A 223 6.37 -9.17 13.00
N TRP A 224 6.04 -8.91 11.73
CA TRP A 224 5.11 -7.85 11.36
C TRP A 224 3.69 -8.13 11.85
N ALA A 225 3.21 -9.37 11.78
CA ALA A 225 1.89 -9.75 12.29
C ALA A 225 1.77 -9.50 13.82
N GLN A 226 2.80 -9.84 14.59
CA GLN A 226 2.85 -9.53 16.03
C GLN A 226 2.76 -8.02 16.29
N ARG A 227 3.47 -7.22 15.50
CA ARG A 227 3.48 -5.76 15.62
C ARG A 227 2.14 -5.16 15.23
N VAL A 228 1.58 -5.58 14.11
CA VAL A 228 0.25 -5.15 13.65
C VAL A 228 -0.81 -5.53 14.70
N ALA A 229 -0.78 -6.75 15.25
CA ALA A 229 -1.66 -7.16 16.33
C ALA A 229 -1.53 -6.27 17.59
N SER A 230 -0.29 -5.88 17.94
CA SER A 230 -0.05 -4.95 19.04
C SER A 230 -0.69 -3.58 18.78
N TRP A 231 -0.56 -3.02 17.59
CA TRP A 231 -1.21 -1.76 17.23
C TRP A 231 -2.75 -1.86 17.28
N MET A 232 -3.30 -2.96 16.76
CA MET A 232 -4.76 -3.19 16.80
C MET A 232 -5.28 -3.30 18.25
N ARG A 233 -4.54 -3.93 19.15
CA ARG A 233 -4.90 -3.98 20.60
C ARG A 233 -4.83 -2.60 21.26
N GLN A 234 -4.00 -1.70 20.75
CA GLN A 234 -3.93 -0.30 21.18
C GLN A 234 -5.02 0.59 20.56
N GLY A 235 -5.91 0.04 19.73
CA GLY A 235 -6.98 0.79 19.07
C GLY A 235 -6.57 1.43 17.73
N PHE A 236 -5.34 1.17 17.23
CA PHE A 236 -4.91 1.68 15.93
C PHE A 236 -5.57 0.89 14.80
N THR A 237 -5.62 1.50 13.63
CA THR A 237 -6.16 0.90 12.39
C THR A 237 -5.06 0.81 11.33
N PRO A 238 -4.23 -0.24 11.33
CA PRO A 238 -3.13 -0.38 10.40
C PRO A 238 -3.58 -0.58 8.95
N PHE A 239 -2.81 -0.04 8.01
CA PHE A 239 -2.86 -0.34 6.58
C PHE A 239 -1.63 -1.16 6.20
N VAL A 240 -1.84 -2.32 5.59
CA VAL A 240 -0.76 -3.27 5.25
C VAL A 240 -0.84 -3.60 3.76
N PHE A 241 0.24 -3.30 3.04
CA PHE A 241 0.38 -3.59 1.61
C PHE A 241 1.52 -4.57 1.38
N LEU A 242 1.17 -5.73 0.83
CA LEU A 242 2.11 -6.80 0.53
C LEU A 242 2.44 -6.80 -0.96
N HIS A 243 3.74 -6.78 -1.25
CA HIS A 243 4.29 -6.79 -2.59
C HIS A 243 5.22 -8.00 -2.77
N THR A 244 5.27 -8.53 -3.98
CA THR A 244 6.37 -9.35 -4.47
C THR A 244 7.10 -8.60 -5.60
N PRO A 245 8.24 -9.06 -6.11
CA PRO A 245 8.99 -8.33 -7.14
C PRO A 245 8.17 -7.97 -8.39
N ASP A 246 7.30 -8.88 -8.82
CA ASP A 246 6.38 -8.72 -9.95
C ASP A 246 4.90 -8.61 -9.53
N ASP A 247 4.61 -8.68 -8.24
CA ASP A 247 3.28 -8.63 -7.64
C ASP A 247 2.33 -9.79 -8.05
N VAL A 248 2.81 -10.82 -8.76
CA VAL A 248 2.00 -12.00 -9.13
C VAL A 248 1.56 -12.75 -7.89
N LEU A 249 2.46 -12.99 -6.95
CA LEU A 249 2.20 -13.71 -5.71
C LEU A 249 1.78 -12.79 -4.54
N ALA A 250 1.61 -11.50 -4.77
CA ALA A 250 1.22 -10.56 -3.72
C ALA A 250 -0.11 -10.91 -3.02
N PRO A 251 -1.17 -11.38 -3.71
CA PRO A 251 -2.40 -11.83 -3.04
C PRO A 251 -2.17 -13.02 -2.11
N GLN A 252 -1.36 -14.00 -2.53
CA GLN A 252 -1.05 -15.14 -1.68
C GLN A 252 -0.23 -14.73 -0.47
N LEU A 253 0.77 -13.86 -0.65
CA LEU A 253 1.57 -13.31 0.44
C LEU A 253 0.69 -12.55 1.44
N ALA A 254 -0.33 -11.83 0.96
CA ALA A 254 -1.30 -11.13 1.81
C ALA A 254 -2.20 -12.12 2.58
N ARG A 255 -2.62 -13.22 1.96
CA ARG A 255 -3.37 -14.30 2.62
C ARG A 255 -2.52 -14.93 3.73
N ASP A 256 -1.25 -15.25 3.44
CA ASP A 256 -0.33 -15.84 4.41
C ASP A 256 -0.12 -14.91 5.61
N PHE A 257 0.11 -13.62 5.35
CA PHE A 257 0.19 -12.60 6.39
C PHE A 257 -1.06 -12.54 7.27
N HIS A 258 -2.25 -12.60 6.64
CA HIS A 258 -3.51 -12.63 7.40
C HIS A 258 -3.60 -13.85 8.31
N GLY A 259 -3.17 -15.02 7.83
CA GLY A 259 -3.08 -16.24 8.65
C GLY A 259 -2.18 -16.05 9.87
N PHE A 260 -0.99 -15.47 9.69
CA PHE A 260 -0.10 -15.15 10.81
C PHE A 260 -0.69 -14.11 11.77
N LEU A 261 -1.48 -13.17 11.26
CA LEU A 261 -2.19 -12.22 12.10
C LEU A 261 -3.31 -12.88 12.90
N GLN A 262 -4.04 -13.85 12.32
CA GLN A 262 -5.05 -14.64 13.04
C GLN A 262 -4.44 -15.51 14.14
N GLU A 263 -3.22 -16.02 13.98
CA GLU A 263 -2.48 -16.69 15.07
C GLU A 263 -2.32 -15.75 16.30
N GLN A 264 -2.21 -14.43 16.07
CA GLN A 264 -2.09 -13.43 17.13
C GLN A 264 -3.45 -12.90 17.63
N LEU A 265 -4.46 -12.87 16.78
CA LEU A 265 -5.80 -12.33 17.00
C LEU A 265 -6.85 -13.34 16.49
N PRO A 266 -7.14 -14.40 17.27
CA PRO A 266 -8.06 -15.46 16.82
C PRO A 266 -9.50 -15.00 16.53
N GLU A 267 -9.88 -13.82 17.02
CA GLU A 267 -11.18 -13.20 16.76
C GLU A 267 -11.30 -12.57 15.37
N LEU A 268 -10.21 -12.43 14.61
CA LEU A 268 -10.27 -11.94 13.22
C LEU A 268 -10.96 -12.98 12.34
N PRO A 269 -11.98 -12.58 11.55
CA PRO A 269 -12.60 -13.50 10.61
C PRO A 269 -11.58 -13.92 9.54
N PRO A 270 -11.70 -15.14 8.98
CA PRO A 270 -10.86 -15.54 7.86
C PRO A 270 -11.09 -14.64 6.64
N LEU A 271 -10.07 -14.49 5.79
CA LEU A 271 -10.28 -13.89 4.47
C LEU A 271 -11.20 -14.78 3.64
N PRO A 272 -12.06 -14.19 2.80
CA PRO A 272 -12.81 -14.95 1.81
C PRO A 272 -11.89 -15.80 0.91
N ASP A 273 -12.39 -16.94 0.48
CA ASP A 273 -11.67 -17.80 -0.46
C ASP A 273 -11.37 -17.08 -1.77
N PHE A 274 -10.25 -17.40 -2.39
CA PHE A 274 -9.93 -16.91 -3.70
C PHE A 274 -10.85 -17.56 -4.74
N ALA A 275 -11.64 -16.76 -5.43
CA ALA A 275 -12.69 -17.26 -6.31
C ALA A 275 -12.17 -18.06 -7.52
N GLY A 276 -10.89 -17.90 -7.88
CA GLY A 276 -10.24 -18.69 -8.91
C GLY A 276 -9.84 -20.10 -8.47
N GLU A 277 -9.76 -20.35 -7.17
CA GLU A 277 -9.43 -21.67 -6.58
C GLU A 277 -10.70 -22.49 -6.30
N VAL A 278 -11.87 -21.85 -6.26
CA VAL A 278 -13.15 -22.53 -6.07
C VAL A 278 -13.63 -23.08 -7.41
N PRO A 279 -13.95 -24.39 -7.53
CA PRO A 279 -14.48 -24.96 -8.76
C PRO A 279 -15.74 -24.21 -9.19
N GLN A 280 -15.79 -23.73 -10.44
CA GLN A 280 -16.96 -23.02 -10.95
C GLN A 280 -18.07 -24.03 -11.26
N PRO A 281 -19.37 -23.69 -11.01
CA PRO A 281 -20.48 -24.55 -11.40
C PRO A 281 -20.39 -24.88 -12.90
N GLY A 282 -20.22 -26.15 -13.26
CA GLY A 282 -20.06 -26.63 -14.64
C GLY A 282 -18.62 -26.92 -15.08
N GLU A 283 -17.62 -26.66 -14.27
CA GLU A 283 -16.28 -27.22 -14.49
C GLU A 283 -16.25 -28.66 -13.99
N GLN A 284 -16.38 -29.60 -14.95
CA GLN A 284 -16.20 -31.03 -14.69
C GLN A 284 -14.71 -31.21 -14.38
N LEU A 285 -14.38 -31.54 -13.12
CA LEU A 285 -13.04 -32.02 -12.77
C LEU A 285 -12.81 -33.25 -13.65
N SER A 286 -11.92 -33.14 -14.65
CA SER A 286 -11.45 -34.28 -15.41
C SER A 286 -10.65 -35.16 -14.45
N LEU A 287 -11.31 -36.18 -13.93
CA LEU A 287 -10.69 -37.31 -13.26
C LEU A 287 -10.00 -38.17 -14.34
N PHE A 288 -8.77 -37.80 -14.73
CA PHE A 288 -7.83 -38.73 -15.38
C PHE A 288 -6.40 -38.25 -15.17
#